data_80f69d92effbce00e5b8151096477ea0
#
_entry.id   80f69d92effbce00e5b8151096477ea0
#
_cell.length_a   1.000
_cell.length_b   1.000
_cell.length_c   1.000
_cell.angle_alpha   90.00
_cell.angle_beta   90.00
_cell.angle_gamma   90.00
#
_symmetry.space_group_name_H-M   'P 1'
#
loop_
_entity.id
_entity.type
_entity.pdbx_description
1 polymer ?
#
loop_
_entity_poly.entity_id
_entity_poly.type
_entity_poly.pdbx_seq_one_letter_code
_entity_poly.pdbx_strand_id
1 'polypeptide(L)'
;MRVLLGMIIVLSFPALEIYTLVQIYHYIGWWIIALLAAGMLAGWSLIVGERLAFFARMSLALHSGGSPLRVLIDSGRTMIAGALFIFPGVISDALAVLVLLWPLRLLGGKQRRQTDSADDVIEGEYRREHDDRLGR
;
A
#
# COMPACT_ATOMS: atom_id res chain seq x y z
N MET A 1 -27.38 21.22 14.05
CA MET A 1 -26.72 21.78 12.88
C MET A 1 -25.49 20.98 12.40
N ARG A 2 -24.53 20.62 13.26
CA ARG A 2 -23.32 19.87 12.85
C ARG A 2 -23.60 18.48 12.25
N VAL A 3 -24.55 17.75 12.84
CA VAL A 3 -24.96 16.41 12.35
C VAL A 3 -25.64 16.48 10.98
N LEU A 4 -26.53 17.46 10.80
CA LEU A 4 -27.21 17.70 9.51
C LEU A 4 -26.19 18.05 8.41
N LEU A 5 -25.20 18.89 8.70
CA LEU A 5 -24.16 19.24 7.74
C LEU A 5 -23.32 18.01 7.35
N GLY A 6 -22.95 17.17 8.33
CA GLY A 6 -22.24 15.92 8.06
C GLY A 6 -23.05 14.95 7.22
N MET A 7 -24.35 14.84 7.50
CA MET A 7 -25.27 13.97 6.74
C MET A 7 -25.45 14.45 5.27
N ILE A 8 -25.51 15.77 5.06
CA ILE A 8 -25.59 16.34 3.70
C ILE A 8 -24.30 16.03 2.93
N ILE A 9 -23.13 16.17 3.54
CA ILE A 9 -21.83 15.87 2.91
C ILE A 9 -21.75 14.39 2.54
N VAL A 10 -22.14 13.49 3.43
CA VAL A 10 -22.12 12.04 3.17
C VAL A 10 -23.10 11.64 2.07
N LEU A 11 -24.30 12.25 2.05
CA LEU A 11 -25.30 11.97 1.01
C LEU A 11 -24.96 12.62 -0.35
N SER A 12 -24.22 13.73 -0.36
CA SER A 12 -23.80 14.38 -1.61
C SER A 12 -22.76 13.54 -2.38
N PHE A 13 -21.99 12.72 -1.69
CA PHE A 13 -20.95 11.89 -2.32
C PHE A 13 -21.56 10.88 -3.33
N PRO A 14 -22.52 10.00 -2.97
CA PRO A 14 -23.15 9.10 -3.92
C PRO A 14 -23.89 9.84 -5.04
N ALA A 15 -24.51 10.98 -4.73
CA ALA A 15 -25.19 11.78 -5.75
C ALA A 15 -24.21 12.32 -6.81
N LEU A 16 -23.03 12.76 -6.36
CA LEU A 16 -21.97 13.23 -7.25
C LEU A 16 -21.41 12.08 -8.10
N GLU A 17 -21.25 10.88 -7.52
CA GLU A 17 -20.84 9.68 -8.25
C GLU A 17 -21.82 9.34 -9.37
N ILE A 18 -23.12 9.27 -9.07
CA ILE A 18 -24.16 8.97 -10.07
C ILE A 18 -24.15 10.02 -11.16
N TYR A 19 -24.06 11.30 -10.80
CA TYR A 19 -23.99 12.38 -11.78
C TYR A 19 -22.79 12.22 -12.72
N THR A 20 -21.62 11.95 -12.17
CA THR A 20 -20.38 11.76 -12.92
C THR A 20 -20.46 10.53 -13.83
N LEU A 21 -21.02 9.42 -13.33
CA LEU A 21 -21.25 8.21 -14.12
C LEU A 21 -22.16 8.45 -15.31
N VAL A 22 -23.27 9.19 -15.12
CA VAL A 22 -24.18 9.54 -16.22
C VAL A 22 -23.48 10.41 -17.26
N GLN A 23 -22.69 11.39 -16.83
CA GLN A 23 -21.95 12.23 -17.76
C GLN A 23 -20.95 11.42 -18.58
N ILE A 24 -20.17 10.56 -17.93
CA ILE A 24 -19.18 9.73 -18.63
C ILE A 24 -19.85 8.70 -19.53
N TYR A 25 -21.01 8.15 -19.13
CA TYR A 25 -21.79 7.25 -19.99
C TYR A 25 -22.16 7.90 -21.34
N HIS A 26 -22.47 9.20 -21.35
CA HIS A 26 -22.76 9.92 -22.58
C HIS A 26 -21.55 10.03 -23.53
N TYR A 27 -20.33 9.98 -23.01
CA TYR A 27 -19.10 10.05 -23.80
C TYR A 27 -18.60 8.68 -24.27
N ILE A 28 -18.62 7.67 -23.40
CA ILE A 28 -18.00 6.35 -23.67
C ILE A 28 -19.02 5.22 -23.76
N GLY A 29 -20.31 5.50 -23.53
CA GLY A 29 -21.38 4.51 -23.65
C GLY A 29 -21.18 3.29 -22.74
N TRP A 30 -21.42 2.10 -23.27
CA TRP A 30 -21.36 0.83 -22.54
C TRP A 30 -19.97 0.47 -22.00
N TRP A 31 -18.90 1.08 -22.50
CA TRP A 31 -17.54 0.87 -22.01
C TRP A 31 -17.35 1.26 -20.54
N ILE A 32 -18.24 2.10 -20.00
CA ILE A 32 -18.23 2.44 -18.57
C ILE A 32 -18.42 1.22 -17.69
N ILE A 33 -19.21 0.23 -18.11
CA ILE A 33 -19.45 -1.01 -17.37
C ILE A 33 -18.15 -1.82 -17.28
N ALA A 34 -17.41 -1.89 -18.38
CA ALA A 34 -16.12 -2.57 -18.39
C ALA A 34 -15.11 -1.87 -17.48
N LEU A 35 -15.12 -0.53 -17.44
CA LEU A 35 -14.26 0.27 -16.57
C LEU A 35 -14.58 0.01 -15.09
N LEU A 36 -15.87 0.05 -14.72
CA LEU A 36 -16.32 -0.24 -13.35
C LEU A 36 -16.01 -1.67 -12.93
N ALA A 37 -16.21 -2.64 -13.82
CA ALA A 37 -15.87 -4.04 -13.55
C ALA A 37 -14.35 -4.20 -13.34
N ALA A 38 -13.52 -3.52 -14.14
CA ALA A 38 -12.07 -3.54 -13.98
C ALA A 38 -11.65 -2.92 -12.65
N GLY A 39 -12.25 -1.79 -12.25
CA GLY A 39 -12.02 -1.16 -10.94
C GLY A 39 -12.37 -2.11 -9.78
N MET A 40 -13.55 -2.74 -9.85
CA MET A 40 -13.99 -3.70 -8.83
C MET A 40 -13.07 -4.91 -8.73
N LEU A 41 -12.61 -5.46 -9.85
CA LEU A 41 -11.64 -6.57 -9.87
C LEU A 41 -10.27 -6.13 -9.32
N ALA A 42 -9.82 -4.93 -9.66
CA ALA A 42 -8.60 -4.36 -9.12
C ALA A 42 -8.69 -4.19 -7.59
N GLY A 43 -9.79 -3.63 -7.09
CA GLY A 43 -10.04 -3.49 -5.66
C GLY A 43 -10.05 -4.81 -4.92
N TRP A 44 -10.73 -5.81 -5.48
CA TRP A 44 -10.76 -7.15 -4.91
C TRP A 44 -9.37 -7.77 -4.86
N SER A 45 -8.62 -7.72 -5.97
CA SER A 45 -7.26 -8.25 -6.03
C SER A 45 -6.32 -7.56 -5.04
N LEU A 46 -6.49 -6.25 -4.85
CA LEU A 46 -5.73 -5.46 -3.87
C LEU A 46 -5.99 -5.96 -2.44
N ILE A 47 -7.25 -6.14 -2.06
CA ILE A 47 -7.61 -6.60 -0.71
C ILE A 47 -7.11 -8.03 -0.45
N VAL A 48 -7.29 -8.93 -1.41
CA VAL A 48 -6.83 -10.32 -1.26
C VAL A 48 -5.32 -10.39 -1.18
N GLY A 49 -4.62 -9.68 -2.07
CA GLY A 49 -3.16 -9.60 -2.06
C GLY A 49 -2.61 -9.00 -0.77
N GLU A 50 -3.25 -7.92 -0.28
CA GLU A 50 -2.82 -7.28 0.96
C GLU A 50 -3.03 -8.17 2.19
N ARG A 51 -4.11 -8.94 2.26
CA ARG A 51 -4.31 -9.90 3.36
C ARG A 51 -3.15 -10.88 3.49
N LEU A 52 -2.73 -11.47 2.38
CA LEU A 52 -1.60 -12.40 2.36
C LEU A 52 -0.28 -11.70 2.74
N ALA A 53 -0.02 -10.54 2.14
CA ALA A 53 1.17 -9.75 2.41
C ALA A 53 1.22 -9.22 3.85
N PHE A 54 0.07 -8.87 4.43
CA PHE A 54 -0.03 -8.40 5.81
C PHE A 54 0.48 -9.43 6.81
N PHE A 55 0.00 -10.68 6.72
CA PHE A 55 0.43 -11.74 7.61
C PHE A 55 1.93 -12.01 7.50
N ALA A 56 2.47 -12.05 6.28
CA ALA A 56 3.90 -12.25 6.06
C ALA A 56 4.74 -11.08 6.63
N ARG A 57 4.33 -9.83 6.36
CA ARG A 57 5.04 -8.65 6.88
C ARG A 57 4.93 -8.51 8.39
N MET A 58 3.78 -8.84 8.96
CA MET A 58 3.57 -8.79 10.41
C MET A 58 4.44 -9.82 11.13
N SER A 59 4.49 -11.05 10.64
CA SER A 59 5.35 -12.09 11.24
C SER A 59 6.83 -11.72 11.18
N LEU A 60 7.29 -11.19 10.04
CA LEU A 60 8.66 -10.68 9.91
C LEU A 60 8.94 -9.52 10.86
N ALA A 61 8.03 -8.55 10.99
CA ALA A 61 8.22 -7.42 11.89
C ALA A 61 8.33 -7.84 13.36
N LEU A 62 7.59 -8.86 13.77
CA LEU A 62 7.65 -9.39 15.14
C LEU A 62 8.94 -10.16 15.42
N HIS A 63 9.51 -10.87 14.42
CA HIS A 63 10.71 -11.67 14.60
C HIS A 63 12.01 -10.86 14.42
N SER A 64 11.99 -9.83 13.55
CA SER A 64 13.17 -9.03 13.22
C SER A 64 13.30 -7.71 14.00
N GLY A 65 12.42 -7.46 14.98
CA GLY A 65 12.40 -6.20 15.73
C GLY A 65 11.96 -4.99 14.91
N GLY A 66 11.28 -5.22 13.77
CA GLY A 66 10.67 -4.19 12.96
C GLY A 66 9.49 -3.50 13.67
N SER A 67 8.98 -2.41 13.09
CA SER A 67 7.85 -1.69 13.66
C SER A 67 6.51 -2.27 13.15
N PRO A 68 5.74 -3.00 13.97
CA PRO A 68 4.42 -3.52 13.59
C PRO A 68 3.44 -2.41 13.21
N LEU A 69 3.60 -1.23 13.81
CA LEU A 69 2.75 -0.07 13.53
C LEU A 69 2.88 0.40 12.07
N ARG A 70 4.07 0.36 11.49
CA ARG A 70 4.27 0.70 10.07
C ARG A 70 3.56 -0.28 9.15
N VAL A 71 3.66 -1.58 9.44
CA VAL A 71 2.96 -2.61 8.68
C VAL A 71 1.45 -2.37 8.74
N LEU A 72 0.92 -2.02 9.91
CA LEU A 72 -0.50 -1.74 10.10
C LEU A 72 -0.96 -0.51 9.28
N ILE A 73 -0.19 0.57 9.28
CA ILE A 73 -0.52 1.79 8.53
C ILE A 73 -0.46 1.53 7.02
N ASP A 74 0.56 0.84 6.53
CA ASP A 74 0.71 0.52 5.11
C ASP A 74 -0.41 -0.39 4.62
N SER A 75 -0.72 -1.44 5.37
CA SER A 75 -1.81 -2.36 5.05
C SER A 75 -3.17 -1.69 5.14
N GLY A 76 -3.39 -0.85 6.16
CA GLY A 76 -4.62 -0.08 6.31
C GLY A 76 -4.90 0.80 5.10
N ARG A 77 -3.87 1.49 4.59
CA ARG A 77 -3.98 2.31 3.39
C ARG A 77 -4.38 1.51 2.16
N THR A 78 -3.72 0.38 1.93
CA THR A 78 -4.02 -0.49 0.79
C THR A 78 -5.42 -1.08 0.89
N MET A 79 -5.86 -1.43 2.10
CA MET A 79 -7.23 -1.90 2.32
C MET A 79 -8.27 -0.81 2.06
N ILE A 80 -8.01 0.43 2.49
CA ILE A 80 -8.90 1.58 2.21
C ILE A 80 -8.98 1.82 0.70
N ALA A 81 -7.84 1.86 0.00
CA ALA A 81 -7.82 2.03 -1.45
C ALA A 81 -8.57 0.90 -2.16
N GLY A 82 -8.37 -0.36 -1.74
CA GLY A 82 -9.10 -1.50 -2.28
C GLY A 82 -10.61 -1.42 -2.03
N ALA A 83 -11.03 -0.96 -0.85
CA ALA A 83 -12.44 -0.75 -0.54
C ALA A 83 -13.07 0.36 -1.40
N LEU A 84 -12.33 1.46 -1.65
CA LEU A 84 -12.77 2.52 -2.55
C LEU A 84 -12.95 2.00 -4.00
N PHE A 85 -12.04 1.15 -4.49
CA PHE A 85 -12.16 0.53 -5.81
C PHE A 85 -13.34 -0.46 -5.93
N ILE A 86 -13.73 -1.12 -4.83
CA ILE A 86 -14.91 -2.00 -4.84
C ILE A 86 -16.19 -1.18 -4.95
N PHE A 87 -16.17 0.04 -4.45
CA PHE A 87 -17.31 0.94 -4.57
C PHE A 87 -17.36 1.50 -6.01
N PRO A 88 -18.36 1.09 -6.83
CA PRO A 88 -18.34 1.40 -8.25
C PRO A 88 -18.58 2.90 -8.48
N GLY A 89 -17.52 3.65 -8.76
CA GLY A 89 -17.63 5.07 -9.04
C GLY A 89 -16.31 5.67 -9.54
N VAL A 90 -16.41 6.66 -10.41
CA VAL A 90 -15.23 7.29 -11.02
C VAL A 90 -14.48 8.16 -10.03
N ILE A 91 -15.20 8.83 -9.13
CA ILE A 91 -14.61 9.68 -8.10
C ILE A 91 -13.95 8.80 -7.02
N SER A 92 -14.62 7.73 -6.60
CA SER A 92 -14.05 6.77 -5.65
C SER A 92 -12.81 6.08 -6.22
N ASP A 93 -12.80 5.72 -7.50
CA ASP A 93 -11.63 5.16 -8.18
C ASP A 93 -10.47 6.17 -8.22
N ALA A 94 -10.74 7.43 -8.54
CA ALA A 94 -9.74 8.49 -8.51
C ALA A 94 -9.17 8.71 -7.09
N LEU A 95 -10.03 8.70 -6.07
CA LEU A 95 -9.61 8.78 -4.67
C LEU A 95 -8.80 7.55 -4.25
N ALA A 96 -9.17 6.35 -4.68
CA ALA A 96 -8.43 5.13 -4.42
C ALA A 96 -7.00 5.21 -4.98
N VAL A 97 -6.87 5.66 -6.23
CA VAL A 97 -5.57 5.90 -6.87
C VAL A 97 -4.78 6.96 -6.09
N LEU A 98 -5.41 8.06 -5.70
CA LEU A 98 -4.77 9.12 -4.93
C LEU A 98 -4.26 8.61 -3.57
N VAL A 99 -5.06 7.82 -2.86
CA VAL A 99 -4.66 7.17 -1.59
C VAL A 99 -3.50 6.21 -1.83
N LEU A 100 -3.51 5.47 -2.92
CA LEU A 100 -2.45 4.50 -3.26
C LEU A 100 -1.14 5.21 -3.65
N LEU A 101 -1.23 6.29 -4.42
CA LEU A 101 -0.07 7.07 -4.84
C LEU A 101 0.46 8.00 -3.74
N TRP A 102 -0.33 8.29 -2.71
CA TRP A 102 0.11 9.18 -1.62
C TRP A 102 1.39 8.61 -0.98
N PRO A 103 2.54 9.26 -1.16
CA PRO A 103 3.80 8.72 -0.65
C PRO A 103 3.82 8.85 0.87
N LEU A 104 3.71 7.73 1.59
CA LEU A 104 3.99 7.66 3.04
C LEU A 104 5.44 8.08 3.39
N ARG A 105 6.27 8.33 2.37
CA ARG A 105 7.62 8.86 2.52
C ARG A 105 7.67 10.23 3.19
N LEU A 106 6.55 10.96 3.23
CA LEU A 106 6.45 12.25 3.91
C LEU A 106 6.20 12.11 5.41
N LEU A 107 5.67 10.97 5.88
CA LEU A 107 5.37 10.71 7.29
C LEU A 107 6.35 9.75 7.98
N GLY A 108 7.14 9.03 7.23
CA GLY A 108 8.13 8.10 7.75
C GLY A 108 9.52 8.47 7.24
N GLY A 109 10.39 9.00 8.14
CA GLY A 109 11.77 9.32 7.84
C GLY A 109 12.46 8.18 7.12
N LYS A 110 13.34 8.56 6.16
CA LYS A 110 14.35 7.80 5.45
C LYS A 110 14.30 6.29 5.71
N GLN A 111 13.54 5.59 4.92
CA GLN A 111 13.77 4.16 4.75
C GLN A 111 15.13 4.06 4.06
N ARG A 112 16.18 3.86 4.90
CA ARG A 112 17.46 3.41 4.42
C ARG A 112 17.14 2.23 3.51
N ARG A 113 17.30 2.42 2.21
CA ARG A 113 17.42 1.31 1.27
C ARG A 113 18.46 0.40 1.89
N GLN A 114 18.05 -0.67 2.51
CA GLN A 114 18.85 -1.86 2.57
C GLN A 114 18.85 -2.37 1.13
N THR A 115 19.67 -1.70 0.33
CA THR A 115 20.24 -2.29 -0.85
C THR A 115 20.90 -3.53 -0.31
N ASP A 116 20.42 -4.69 -0.70
CA ASP A 116 21.15 -5.93 -0.63
C ASP A 116 22.59 -5.66 -1.09
N SER A 117 23.43 -5.40 -0.15
CA SER A 117 24.84 -5.71 -0.29
C SER A 117 24.96 -7.20 -0.06
N ALA A 118 24.43 -7.96 -1.03
CA ALA A 118 24.79 -9.36 -1.21
C ALA A 118 26.25 -9.49 -1.67
N ASP A 119 27.06 -8.47 -1.43
CA ASP A 119 28.48 -8.40 -1.80
C ASP A 119 29.37 -8.01 -0.60
N ASP A 120 28.88 -8.13 0.63
CA ASP A 120 29.73 -8.14 1.80
C ASP A 120 30.19 -9.60 2.04
N VAL A 121 30.95 -10.10 1.08
CA VAL A 121 31.87 -11.21 1.31
C VAL A 121 32.78 -10.73 2.43
N ILE A 122 32.55 -11.25 3.62
CA ILE A 122 33.46 -11.12 4.75
C ILE A 122 34.74 -11.84 4.31
N GLU A 123 35.65 -11.11 3.67
CA GLU A 123 37.03 -11.53 3.60
C GLU A 123 37.55 -11.58 5.04
N GLY A 124 37.41 -12.77 5.64
CA GLY A 124 38.04 -13.12 6.86
C GLY A 124 39.55 -13.13 6.59
N GLU A 125 40.21 -12.01 6.89
CA GLU A 125 41.64 -11.91 6.92
C GLU A 125 42.14 -12.90 7.98
N TYR A 126 42.53 -14.08 7.54
CA TYR A 126 43.14 -15.10 8.38
C TYR A 126 44.56 -14.64 8.66
N ARG A 127 44.70 -13.81 9.72
CA ARG A 127 46.02 -13.46 10.27
C ARG A 127 46.58 -14.71 10.90
N ARG A 128 47.41 -15.44 10.14
CA ARG A 128 48.25 -16.52 10.64
C ARG A 128 49.26 -15.90 11.58
N GLU A 129 49.00 -15.95 12.87
CA GLU A 129 49.97 -15.65 13.90
C GLU A 129 51.05 -16.75 13.86
N HIS A 130 52.21 -16.38 13.37
CA HIS A 130 53.40 -17.25 13.34
C HIS A 130 53.88 -17.44 14.79
N ASP A 131 53.60 -18.61 15.33
CA ASP A 131 54.08 -19.01 16.66
C ASP A 131 55.58 -19.34 16.58
N ASP A 132 56.41 -18.30 16.77
CA ASP A 132 57.88 -18.40 16.84
C ASP A 132 58.32 -18.82 18.25
N ARG A 133 57.77 -19.89 18.79
CA ARG A 133 58.24 -20.45 20.09
C ARG A 133 58.65 -21.92 20.00
N LEU A 134 59.51 -22.26 19.05
CA LEU A 134 60.30 -23.47 19.21
C LEU A 134 61.72 -23.20 18.75
N GLY A 135 62.47 -22.60 19.65
CA GLY A 135 63.91 -22.40 19.52
C GLY A 135 64.56 -22.16 20.86
N ARG A 136 64.59 -23.21 21.72
CA ARG A 136 65.78 -23.56 22.60
C ARG A 136 65.42 -24.74 23.48
#